data_8d00f04b4ad51dd1b5e8f0ec37e347db
#
_entry.id   8d00f04b4ad51dd1b5e8f0ec37e347db
#
_cell.length_a   1.000
_cell.length_b   1.000
_cell.length_c   1.000
_cell.angle_alpha   90.00
_cell.angle_beta   90.00
_cell.angle_gamma   90.00
#
_symmetry.space_group_name_H-M   'P 1'
#
loop_
_entity.id
_entity.type
_entity.pdbx_description
1 polymer ?
#
loop_
_entity_poly.entity_id
_entity_poly.type
_entity_poly.pdbx_seq_one_letter_code
_entity_poly.pdbx_strand_id
1 'polypeptide(L)'
;VRSGEYEGLEEKIKKKNWKPDYGLKFNKKSGASAIGVRDFLIAYNINLNTKSTRLANAIAFDVREKGRIKRKGHPVIGEIVYDKSGNPETIPGSLKYVKAIGWYIEEFGIAQISMNLTNINKTPIHKVFDEVCEKAQNRGAMVTGSELVGLIPLNSILGAGIYFLKKQNRSVGIPESDIIDIAVESLGLNQVKKFSPKKNIIEY
;
A
#
# COMPACT_ATOMS: atom_id res chain seq x y z
N VAL A 1 15.56 -5.27 -8.31
CA VAL A 1 15.44 -6.60 -7.69
C VAL A 1 14.03 -7.16 -7.84
N ARG A 2 12.97 -6.36 -7.74
CA ARG A 2 11.59 -6.84 -7.67
C ARG A 2 10.88 -7.17 -8.99
N SER A 3 11.42 -6.80 -10.15
CA SER A 3 10.79 -7.17 -11.42
C SER A 3 10.82 -8.69 -11.61
N GLY A 4 9.68 -9.36 -11.74
CA GLY A 4 9.51 -10.82 -11.81
C GLY A 4 9.60 -11.52 -10.46
N GLU A 5 9.79 -10.79 -9.40
CA GLU A 5 9.83 -11.23 -8.00
C GLU A 5 10.75 -12.45 -7.76
N TYR A 6 10.39 -13.31 -6.82
CA TYR A 6 11.21 -14.50 -6.51
C TYR A 6 11.17 -15.55 -7.63
N GLU A 7 10.01 -15.75 -8.22
CA GLU A 7 9.77 -16.72 -9.28
C GLU A 7 10.59 -16.43 -10.55
N GLY A 8 10.82 -15.14 -10.83
CA GLY A 8 11.64 -14.71 -11.96
C GLY A 8 13.14 -14.71 -11.69
N LEU A 9 13.61 -15.09 -10.49
CA LEU A 9 14.99 -14.91 -10.07
C LEU A 9 15.96 -15.82 -10.84
N GLU A 10 15.58 -17.09 -11.07
CA GLU A 10 16.42 -18.06 -11.79
C GLU A 10 16.77 -17.58 -13.21
N GLU A 11 15.80 -16.99 -13.90
CA GLU A 11 16.03 -16.44 -15.24
C GLU A 11 16.78 -15.09 -15.22
N LYS A 12 16.59 -14.32 -14.15
CA LYS A 12 17.26 -13.04 -14.01
C LYS A 12 18.75 -13.15 -13.81
N ILE A 13 19.19 -14.05 -12.91
CA ILE A 13 20.62 -14.19 -12.60
C ILE A 13 21.46 -14.64 -13.81
N LYS A 14 20.82 -15.16 -14.87
CA LYS A 14 21.47 -15.48 -16.15
C LYS A 14 21.80 -14.24 -16.98
N LYS A 15 21.13 -13.10 -16.71
CA LYS A 15 21.31 -11.85 -17.46
C LYS A 15 22.51 -11.08 -16.93
N LYS A 16 23.33 -10.49 -17.82
CA LYS A 16 24.54 -9.72 -17.47
C LYS A 16 24.32 -8.68 -16.38
N ASN A 17 23.20 -7.94 -16.42
CA ASN A 17 22.85 -6.88 -15.45
C ASN A 17 22.33 -7.41 -14.10
N TRP A 18 22.17 -8.72 -13.95
CA TRP A 18 21.63 -9.38 -12.76
C TRP A 18 22.53 -10.50 -12.27
N LYS A 19 23.76 -10.54 -12.77
CA LYS A 19 24.75 -11.51 -12.31
C LYS A 19 24.94 -11.34 -10.79
N PRO A 20 24.85 -12.43 -10.01
CA PRO A 20 25.11 -12.37 -8.58
C PRO A 20 26.54 -11.93 -8.27
N ASP A 21 26.72 -11.16 -7.21
CA ASP A 21 28.05 -10.80 -6.69
C ASP A 21 28.77 -12.04 -6.15
N TYR A 22 27.97 -12.95 -5.53
CA TYR A 22 28.46 -14.21 -4.96
C TYR A 22 27.59 -15.36 -5.44
N GLY A 23 28.22 -16.51 -5.74
CA GLY A 23 27.54 -17.70 -6.24
C GLY A 23 27.13 -17.59 -7.70
N LEU A 24 27.52 -18.60 -8.50
CA LEU A 24 27.30 -18.59 -9.95
C LEU A 24 26.02 -19.33 -10.38
N LYS A 25 25.41 -20.10 -9.49
CA LYS A 25 24.25 -20.94 -9.80
C LYS A 25 23.10 -20.66 -8.85
N PHE A 26 21.89 -20.61 -9.40
CA PHE A 26 20.69 -20.54 -8.60
C PHE A 26 20.53 -21.81 -7.75
N ASN A 27 20.36 -21.64 -6.45
CA ASN A 27 20.13 -22.75 -5.54
C ASN A 27 18.62 -22.84 -5.25
N LYS A 28 17.97 -23.87 -5.80
CA LYS A 28 16.53 -24.10 -5.63
C LYS A 28 16.12 -24.34 -4.17
N LYS A 29 17.01 -24.83 -3.33
CA LYS A 29 16.72 -25.13 -1.92
C LYS A 29 16.85 -23.91 -1.01
N SER A 30 17.90 -23.11 -1.16
CA SER A 30 18.19 -21.94 -0.34
C SER A 30 17.80 -20.61 -1.01
N GLY A 31 17.48 -20.61 -2.30
CA GLY A 31 17.14 -19.41 -3.06
C GLY A 31 18.33 -18.47 -3.24
N ALA A 32 18.09 -17.18 -3.13
CA ALA A 32 19.10 -16.13 -3.16
C ALA A 32 18.71 -14.98 -2.23
N SER A 33 19.72 -14.30 -1.68
CA SER A 33 19.55 -13.11 -0.87
C SER A 33 19.90 -11.87 -1.66
N ALA A 34 19.01 -10.88 -1.70
CA ALA A 34 19.28 -9.58 -2.26
C ALA A 34 19.46 -8.57 -1.11
N ILE A 35 20.66 -7.98 -1.04
CA ILE A 35 20.99 -6.97 -0.04
C ILE A 35 21.06 -5.62 -0.72
N GLY A 36 20.41 -4.61 -0.15
CA GLY A 36 20.40 -3.26 -0.70
C GLY A 36 19.83 -2.25 0.27
N VAL A 37 20.03 -0.99 -0.03
CA VAL A 37 19.47 0.14 0.71
C VAL A 37 18.29 0.71 -0.05
N ARG A 38 17.25 1.10 0.66
CA ARG A 38 16.07 1.80 0.12
C ARG A 38 15.54 2.81 1.14
N ASP A 39 14.76 3.76 0.68
CA ASP A 39 14.00 4.66 1.55
C ASP A 39 12.98 3.86 2.40
N PHE A 40 12.52 4.50 3.48
CA PHE A 40 11.48 3.92 4.31
C PHE A 40 10.23 3.60 3.48
N LEU A 41 9.65 2.46 3.80
CA LEU A 41 8.37 2.05 3.26
C LEU A 41 7.41 1.90 4.43
N ILE A 42 6.18 2.34 4.25
CA ILE A 42 5.11 2.11 5.21
C ILE A 42 4.23 0.97 4.70
N ALA A 43 4.10 -0.08 5.49
CA ALA A 43 3.10 -1.12 5.27
C ALA A 43 1.80 -0.72 6.01
N TYR A 44 0.72 -0.56 5.26
CA TYR A 44 -0.49 0.07 5.72
C TYR A 44 -1.73 -0.64 5.18
N ASN A 45 -2.63 -1.02 6.06
CA ASN A 45 -3.87 -1.69 5.72
C ASN A 45 -5.06 -0.78 6.01
N ILE A 46 -6.03 -0.70 5.11
CA ILE A 46 -7.28 0.04 5.30
C ILE A 46 -8.44 -0.94 5.37
N ASN A 47 -9.26 -0.82 6.41
CA ASN A 47 -10.37 -1.69 6.73
C ASN A 47 -11.65 -1.21 6.05
N LEU A 48 -12.44 -2.15 5.55
CA LEU A 48 -13.71 -1.88 4.89
C LEU A 48 -14.88 -2.49 5.66
N ASN A 49 -16.05 -1.88 5.55
CA ASN A 49 -17.31 -2.39 6.11
C ASN A 49 -17.90 -3.56 5.31
N THR A 50 -17.08 -4.40 4.74
CA THR A 50 -17.49 -5.52 3.88
C THR A 50 -16.60 -6.75 4.10
N LYS A 51 -17.11 -7.93 3.76
CA LYS A 51 -16.35 -9.18 3.69
C LYS A 51 -15.86 -9.50 2.28
N SER A 52 -16.23 -8.68 1.30
CA SER A 52 -15.96 -8.94 -0.12
C SER A 52 -14.52 -8.65 -0.51
N THR A 53 -13.69 -9.69 -0.62
CA THR A 53 -12.34 -9.61 -1.18
C THR A 53 -12.35 -9.06 -2.62
N ARG A 54 -13.39 -9.37 -3.39
CA ARG A 54 -13.56 -8.85 -4.75
C ARG A 54 -13.69 -7.32 -4.74
N LEU A 55 -14.49 -6.77 -3.82
CA LEU A 55 -14.66 -5.32 -3.70
C LEU A 55 -13.38 -4.65 -3.21
N ALA A 56 -12.71 -5.22 -2.19
CA ALA A 56 -11.42 -4.74 -1.71
C ALA A 56 -10.35 -4.73 -2.83
N ASN A 57 -10.27 -5.81 -3.65
CA ASN A 57 -9.37 -5.83 -4.80
C ASN A 57 -9.74 -4.79 -5.87
N ALA A 58 -11.03 -4.56 -6.11
CA ALA A 58 -11.46 -3.54 -7.07
C ALA A 58 -10.98 -2.14 -6.65
N ILE A 59 -11.09 -1.81 -5.34
CA ILE A 59 -10.60 -0.55 -4.78
C ILE A 59 -9.06 -0.51 -4.81
N ALA A 60 -8.39 -1.60 -4.42
CA ALA A 60 -6.94 -1.71 -4.47
C ALA A 60 -6.38 -1.44 -5.90
N PHE A 61 -7.10 -1.92 -6.92
CA PHE A 61 -6.72 -1.71 -8.33
C PHE A 61 -6.98 -0.29 -8.82
N ASP A 62 -7.93 0.41 -8.22
CA ASP A 62 -8.17 1.83 -8.53
C ASP A 62 -7.05 2.72 -7.99
N VAL A 63 -6.48 2.37 -6.82
CA VAL A 63 -5.49 3.22 -6.16
C VAL A 63 -4.04 2.85 -6.46
N ARG A 64 -3.69 1.57 -6.64
CA ARG A 64 -2.28 1.15 -6.82
C ARG A 64 -1.68 1.62 -8.13
N GLU A 65 -0.39 1.93 -8.16
CA GLU A 65 0.31 2.45 -9.34
C GLU A 65 0.15 1.56 -10.59
N LYS A 66 0.27 0.24 -10.44
CA LYS A 66 0.08 -0.71 -11.56
C LYS A 66 -1.35 -0.69 -12.12
N GLY A 67 -2.32 -0.30 -11.31
CA GLY A 67 -3.73 -0.26 -11.68
C GLY A 67 -4.31 -1.65 -12.00
N ARG A 68 -5.11 -1.72 -13.05
CA ARG A 68 -5.81 -2.94 -13.50
C ARG A 68 -5.53 -3.25 -14.97
N ILE A 69 -5.71 -4.51 -15.36
CA ILE A 69 -5.70 -4.90 -16.77
C ILE A 69 -6.89 -4.26 -17.46
N LYS A 70 -6.61 -3.63 -18.62
CA LYS A 70 -7.63 -3.05 -19.49
C LYS A 70 -8.42 -4.15 -20.20
N ARG A 71 -9.74 -4.02 -20.17
CA ARG A 71 -10.65 -4.97 -20.82
C ARG A 71 -11.67 -4.25 -21.68
N LYS A 72 -12.15 -4.88 -22.74
CA LYS A 72 -13.23 -4.38 -23.59
C LYS A 72 -14.59 -4.71 -22.98
N GLY A 73 -15.52 -3.79 -23.02
CA GLY A 73 -16.88 -3.98 -22.52
C GLY A 73 -16.93 -4.00 -21.00
N HIS A 74 -16.81 -5.16 -20.38
CA HIS A 74 -16.96 -5.30 -18.92
C HIS A 74 -15.59 -5.34 -18.20
N PRO A 75 -15.38 -4.54 -17.11
CA PRO A 75 -14.05 -4.37 -16.48
C PRO A 75 -13.50 -5.63 -15.79
N VAL A 76 -14.32 -6.64 -15.57
CA VAL A 76 -13.90 -7.90 -14.88
C VAL A 76 -13.88 -9.08 -15.84
N ILE A 77 -14.92 -9.26 -16.65
CA ILE A 77 -15.11 -10.45 -17.51
C ILE A 77 -14.90 -10.16 -19.01
N GLY A 78 -14.69 -8.90 -19.39
CA GLY A 78 -14.43 -8.51 -20.78
C GLY A 78 -13.09 -9.05 -21.30
N GLU A 79 -12.93 -9.05 -22.62
CA GLU A 79 -11.69 -9.48 -23.26
C GLU A 79 -10.53 -8.57 -22.88
N ILE A 80 -9.36 -9.18 -22.63
CA ILE A 80 -8.14 -8.42 -22.32
C ILE A 80 -7.67 -7.69 -23.57
N VAL A 81 -7.32 -6.42 -23.41
CA VAL A 81 -6.68 -5.62 -24.46
C VAL A 81 -5.18 -5.83 -24.38
N TYR A 82 -4.57 -6.18 -25.51
CA TYR A 82 -3.13 -6.37 -25.62
C TYR A 82 -2.48 -5.23 -26.39
N ASP A 83 -1.28 -4.86 -26.02
CA ASP A 83 -0.44 -3.92 -26.76
C ASP A 83 0.16 -4.57 -28.03
N LYS A 84 0.89 -3.77 -28.81
CA LYS A 84 1.55 -4.25 -30.06
C LYS A 84 2.62 -5.32 -29.80
N SER A 85 3.07 -5.48 -28.55
CA SER A 85 4.08 -6.45 -28.12
C SER A 85 3.48 -7.71 -27.52
N GLY A 86 2.13 -7.83 -27.49
CA GLY A 86 1.41 -8.96 -26.91
C GLY A 86 1.28 -8.93 -25.39
N ASN A 87 1.62 -7.80 -24.73
CA ASN A 87 1.43 -7.66 -23.29
C ASN A 87 0.05 -7.08 -22.99
N PRO A 88 -0.60 -7.49 -21.88
CA PRO A 88 -1.85 -6.88 -21.44
C PRO A 88 -1.69 -5.39 -21.16
N GLU A 89 -2.47 -4.54 -21.82
CA GLU A 89 -2.54 -3.12 -21.47
C GLU A 89 -3.10 -2.94 -20.06
N THR A 90 -2.63 -1.91 -19.35
CA THR A 90 -3.10 -1.58 -18.01
C THR A 90 -3.70 -0.18 -17.98
N ILE A 91 -4.72 0.00 -17.14
CA ILE A 91 -5.22 1.31 -16.72
C ILE A 91 -4.54 1.61 -15.40
N PRO A 92 -3.66 2.62 -15.30
CA PRO A 92 -2.97 2.94 -14.05
C PRO A 92 -3.98 3.34 -12.97
N GLY A 93 -3.65 3.08 -11.72
CA GLY A 93 -4.40 3.61 -10.59
C GLY A 93 -4.05 5.06 -10.31
N SER A 94 -4.77 5.64 -9.35
CA SER A 94 -4.69 7.07 -9.04
C SER A 94 -3.43 7.48 -8.28
N LEU A 95 -2.78 6.54 -7.57
CA LEU A 95 -1.61 6.81 -6.74
C LEU A 95 -0.34 6.21 -7.32
N LYS A 96 0.74 6.99 -7.34
CA LYS A 96 2.10 6.51 -7.61
C LYS A 96 2.76 6.01 -6.34
N TYR A 97 3.75 5.12 -6.48
CA TYR A 97 4.51 4.53 -5.37
C TYR A 97 3.67 3.75 -4.36
N VAL A 98 2.49 3.29 -4.76
CA VAL A 98 1.61 2.44 -3.95
C VAL A 98 1.47 1.08 -4.62
N LYS A 99 1.73 0.02 -3.85
CA LYS A 99 1.34 -1.34 -4.17
C LYS A 99 0.15 -1.70 -3.30
N ALA A 100 -0.88 -2.32 -3.85
CA ALA A 100 -2.08 -2.68 -3.12
C ALA A 100 -2.71 -3.97 -3.63
N ILE A 101 -3.26 -4.72 -2.69
CA ILE A 101 -4.15 -5.87 -2.95
C ILE A 101 -5.30 -5.82 -1.94
N GLY A 102 -6.44 -6.41 -2.32
CA GLY A 102 -7.53 -6.67 -1.40
C GLY A 102 -7.45 -8.08 -0.85
N TRP A 103 -7.72 -8.27 0.42
CA TRP A 103 -7.81 -9.56 1.08
C TRP A 103 -8.92 -9.59 2.14
N TYR A 104 -9.20 -10.76 2.70
CA TYR A 104 -10.12 -10.95 3.80
C TYR A 104 -9.36 -11.49 5.00
N ILE A 105 -9.63 -10.96 6.17
CA ILE A 105 -9.03 -11.43 7.42
C ILE A 105 -10.13 -12.05 8.27
N GLU A 106 -10.03 -13.35 8.46
CA GLU A 106 -11.00 -14.12 9.24
C GLU A 106 -11.06 -13.67 10.69
N GLU A 107 -9.89 -13.38 11.29
CA GLU A 107 -9.76 -12.93 12.68
C GLU A 107 -10.59 -11.69 12.98
N PHE A 108 -10.66 -10.76 12.03
CA PHE A 108 -11.41 -9.50 12.19
C PHE A 108 -12.77 -9.53 11.49
N GLY A 109 -13.05 -10.53 10.67
CA GLY A 109 -14.28 -10.66 9.92
C GLY A 109 -14.50 -9.57 8.87
N ILE A 110 -13.44 -8.91 8.39
CA ILE A 110 -13.46 -7.77 7.47
C ILE A 110 -12.56 -7.96 6.27
N ALA A 111 -12.89 -7.33 5.16
CA ALA A 111 -11.97 -7.18 4.05
C ALA A 111 -11.09 -5.94 4.26
N GLN A 112 -9.82 -6.06 3.90
CA GLN A 112 -8.83 -4.99 3.96
C GLN A 112 -8.21 -4.74 2.60
N ILE A 113 -7.72 -3.52 2.42
CA ILE A 113 -6.80 -3.16 1.34
C ILE A 113 -5.41 -3.09 1.96
N SER A 114 -4.60 -4.10 1.68
CA SER A 114 -3.20 -4.14 2.14
C SER A 114 -2.30 -3.42 1.15
N MET A 115 -1.49 -2.50 1.67
CA MET A 115 -0.68 -1.60 0.86
C MET A 115 0.76 -1.50 1.35
N ASN A 116 1.65 -1.25 0.38
CA ASN A 116 3.01 -0.81 0.63
C ASN A 116 3.22 0.56 -0.02
N LEU A 117 3.46 1.59 0.79
CA LEU A 117 3.82 2.92 0.34
C LEU A 117 5.34 2.97 0.16
N THR A 118 5.81 2.88 -1.08
CA THR A 118 7.23 2.70 -1.40
C THR A 118 8.02 4.01 -1.52
N ASN A 119 7.33 5.15 -1.55
CA ASN A 119 7.90 6.48 -1.45
C ASN A 119 6.96 7.40 -0.67
N ILE A 120 7.19 7.48 0.63
CA ILE A 120 6.32 8.18 1.58
C ILE A 120 6.37 9.71 1.44
N ASN A 121 7.44 10.25 0.84
CA ASN A 121 7.57 11.69 0.56
C ASN A 121 6.73 12.12 -0.64
N LYS A 122 6.52 11.24 -1.61
CA LYS A 122 5.70 11.51 -2.81
C LYS A 122 4.23 11.15 -2.58
N THR A 123 3.99 10.09 -1.83
CA THR A 123 2.63 9.61 -1.56
C THR A 123 2.51 9.33 -0.05
N PRO A 124 2.22 10.37 0.75
CA PRO A 124 2.10 10.27 2.19
C PRO A 124 0.82 9.52 2.60
N ILE A 125 0.83 8.96 3.82
CA ILE A 125 -0.22 8.07 4.33
C ILE A 125 -1.62 8.70 4.31
N HIS A 126 -1.75 9.98 4.69
CA HIS A 126 -3.04 10.68 4.69
C HIS A 126 -3.64 10.83 3.29
N LYS A 127 -2.79 11.06 2.27
CA LYS A 127 -3.25 11.11 0.87
C LYS A 127 -3.78 9.74 0.42
N VAL A 128 -3.10 8.67 0.80
CA VAL A 128 -3.54 7.30 0.50
C VAL A 128 -4.87 7.00 1.19
N PHE A 129 -5.02 7.40 2.45
CA PHE A 129 -6.24 7.18 3.22
C PHE A 129 -7.44 7.88 2.56
N ASP A 130 -7.32 9.17 2.26
CA ASP A 130 -8.39 9.94 1.61
C ASP A 130 -8.77 9.35 0.24
N GLU A 131 -7.78 8.98 -0.58
CA GLU A 131 -8.02 8.38 -1.89
C GLU A 131 -8.76 7.05 -1.78
N VAL A 132 -8.38 6.20 -0.82
CA VAL A 132 -9.07 4.93 -0.59
C VAL A 132 -10.49 5.17 -0.08
N CYS A 133 -10.71 6.16 0.79
CA CYS A 133 -12.05 6.53 1.25
C CYS A 133 -12.94 6.94 0.05
N GLU A 134 -12.43 7.78 -0.85
CA GLU A 134 -13.15 8.19 -2.06
C GLU A 134 -13.48 7.00 -2.96
N LYS A 135 -12.50 6.14 -3.27
CA LYS A 135 -12.73 4.98 -4.15
C LYS A 135 -13.64 3.94 -3.52
N ALA A 136 -13.58 3.77 -2.19
CA ALA A 136 -14.51 2.91 -1.46
C ALA A 136 -15.95 3.43 -1.56
N GLN A 137 -16.16 4.72 -1.28
CA GLN A 137 -17.46 5.36 -1.38
C GLN A 137 -18.06 5.26 -2.80
N ASN A 138 -17.26 5.51 -3.83
CA ASN A 138 -17.66 5.38 -5.23
C ASN A 138 -18.07 3.94 -5.62
N ARG A 139 -17.72 2.96 -4.80
CA ARG A 139 -18.07 1.54 -4.97
C ARG A 139 -19.09 1.02 -3.95
N GLY A 140 -19.70 1.92 -3.18
CA GLY A 140 -20.71 1.56 -2.18
C GLY A 140 -20.14 0.88 -0.94
N ALA A 141 -18.85 1.05 -0.64
CA ALA A 141 -18.21 0.63 0.60
C ALA A 141 -17.76 1.83 1.44
N MET A 142 -17.52 1.61 2.73
CA MET A 142 -16.96 2.60 3.62
C MET A 142 -15.70 2.08 4.28
N VAL A 143 -14.73 2.98 4.48
CA VAL A 143 -13.58 2.75 5.33
C VAL A 143 -14.04 2.84 6.79
N THR A 144 -13.67 1.85 7.60
CA THR A 144 -14.02 1.81 9.03
C THR A 144 -12.84 2.18 9.92
N GLY A 145 -11.63 2.10 9.40
CA GLY A 145 -10.39 2.45 10.08
C GLY A 145 -9.20 1.87 9.33
N SER A 146 -8.07 1.77 10.00
CA SER A 146 -6.86 1.28 9.38
C SER A 146 -5.91 0.60 10.38
N GLU A 147 -4.86 -0.01 9.86
CA GLU A 147 -3.84 -0.68 10.63
C GLU A 147 -2.45 -0.34 10.09
N LEU A 148 -1.56 0.09 10.96
CA LEU A 148 -0.15 0.20 10.65
C LEU A 148 0.55 -1.16 10.91
N VAL A 149 1.23 -1.69 9.91
CA VAL A 149 2.01 -2.93 10.04
C VAL A 149 3.48 -2.58 10.23
N GLY A 150 3.95 -2.72 11.48
CA GLY A 150 5.31 -2.37 11.87
C GLY A 150 5.49 -0.91 12.27
N LEU A 151 6.48 -0.24 11.71
CA LEU A 151 6.94 1.09 12.12
C LEU A 151 6.63 2.16 11.08
N ILE A 152 6.47 3.41 11.57
CA ILE A 152 6.29 4.62 10.77
C ILE A 152 7.30 5.70 11.21
N PRO A 153 7.95 6.44 10.28
CA PRO A 153 8.74 7.60 10.64
C PRO A 153 7.89 8.71 11.29
N LEU A 154 8.42 9.37 12.30
CA LEU A 154 7.75 10.45 13.03
C LEU A 154 7.21 11.54 12.08
N ASN A 155 8.03 11.98 11.13
CA ASN A 155 7.60 13.00 10.16
C ASN A 155 6.37 12.58 9.33
N SER A 156 6.17 11.28 9.09
CA SER A 156 5.02 10.79 8.32
C SER A 156 3.72 10.85 9.13
N ILE A 157 3.78 10.53 10.42
CA ILE A 157 2.59 10.60 11.30
C ILE A 157 2.26 12.06 11.64
N LEU A 158 3.27 12.90 11.92
CA LEU A 158 3.07 14.34 12.14
C LEU A 158 2.48 15.01 10.89
N GLY A 159 3.00 14.68 9.71
CA GLY A 159 2.44 15.18 8.44
C GLY A 159 0.98 14.82 8.24
N ALA A 160 0.56 13.63 8.68
CA ALA A 160 -0.84 13.22 8.64
C ALA A 160 -1.69 14.04 9.64
N GLY A 161 -1.24 14.21 10.88
CA GLY A 161 -1.95 15.02 11.89
C GLY A 161 -2.12 16.47 11.44
N ILE A 162 -1.06 17.10 10.96
CA ILE A 162 -1.11 18.46 10.42
C ILE A 162 -2.08 18.57 9.23
N TYR A 163 -2.09 17.57 8.34
CA TYR A 163 -3.01 17.53 7.23
C TYR A 163 -4.47 17.51 7.70
N PHE A 164 -4.83 16.65 8.65
CA PHE A 164 -6.20 16.55 9.14
C PHE A 164 -6.63 17.77 9.97
N LEU A 165 -5.72 18.38 10.75
CA LEU A 165 -5.99 19.65 11.42
C LEU A 165 -6.33 20.75 10.41
N LYS A 166 -5.53 20.92 9.37
CA LYS A 166 -5.80 21.90 8.30
C LYS A 166 -7.11 21.62 7.57
N LYS A 167 -7.42 20.36 7.29
CA LYS A 167 -8.65 19.93 6.63
C LYS A 167 -9.90 20.28 7.48
N GLN A 168 -9.74 20.33 8.81
CA GLN A 168 -10.77 20.71 9.78
C GLN A 168 -10.74 22.21 10.13
N ASN A 169 -9.92 23.02 9.47
CA ASN A 169 -9.70 24.44 9.80
C ASN A 169 -9.26 24.68 11.25
N ARG A 170 -8.49 23.77 11.84
CA ARG A 170 -7.96 23.85 13.20
C ARG A 170 -6.51 24.34 13.20
N SER A 171 -6.09 24.93 14.32
CA SER A 171 -4.69 25.34 14.53
C SER A 171 -3.75 24.13 14.51
N VAL A 172 -2.58 24.31 13.88
CA VAL A 172 -1.49 23.33 13.89
C VAL A 172 -0.42 23.63 14.96
N GLY A 173 -0.55 24.73 15.68
CA GLY A 173 0.34 25.16 16.77
C GLY A 173 -0.02 24.50 18.10
N ILE A 174 -0.11 23.18 18.13
CA ILE A 174 -0.40 22.36 19.30
C ILE A 174 0.77 21.40 19.59
N PRO A 175 0.86 20.80 20.78
CA PRO A 175 1.93 19.84 21.11
C PRO A 175 2.05 18.71 20.12
N GLU A 176 3.26 18.19 19.95
CA GLU A 176 3.56 17.08 19.03
C GLU A 176 2.72 15.82 19.37
N SER A 177 2.55 15.50 20.66
CA SER A 177 1.69 14.41 21.13
C SER A 177 0.27 14.53 20.58
N ASP A 178 -0.30 15.74 20.64
CA ASP A 178 -1.67 15.99 20.21
C ASP A 178 -1.81 15.88 18.68
N ILE A 179 -0.77 16.28 17.93
CA ILE A 179 -0.73 16.09 16.47
C ILE A 179 -0.71 14.60 16.13
N ILE A 180 0.04 13.78 16.90
CA ILE A 180 0.07 12.33 16.73
C ILE A 180 -1.30 11.74 17.03
N ASP A 181 -1.94 12.14 18.12
CA ASP A 181 -3.27 11.64 18.49
C ASP A 181 -4.32 11.98 17.42
N ILE A 182 -4.29 13.20 16.88
CA ILE A 182 -5.15 13.59 15.74
C ILE A 182 -4.90 12.69 14.51
N ALA A 183 -3.65 12.37 14.22
CA ALA A 183 -3.35 11.45 13.11
C ALA A 183 -3.89 10.04 13.37
N VAL A 184 -3.68 9.51 14.56
CA VAL A 184 -4.14 8.18 14.98
C VAL A 184 -5.65 8.06 14.89
N GLU A 185 -6.37 9.05 15.40
CA GLU A 185 -7.84 9.10 15.36
C GLU A 185 -8.36 9.27 13.93
N SER A 186 -7.82 10.23 13.18
CA SER A 186 -8.29 10.53 11.82
C SER A 186 -8.04 9.40 10.84
N LEU A 187 -6.95 8.66 10.99
CA LEU A 187 -6.63 7.47 10.21
C LEU A 187 -7.32 6.21 10.73
N GLY A 188 -7.92 6.25 11.93
CA GLY A 188 -8.54 5.09 12.56
C GLY A 188 -7.57 3.97 12.90
N LEU A 189 -6.35 4.31 13.36
CA LEU A 189 -5.26 3.35 13.61
C LEU A 189 -5.50 2.46 14.83
N ASN A 190 -6.51 2.77 15.65
CA ASN A 190 -6.85 2.01 16.86
C ASN A 190 -7.94 0.94 16.64
N GLN A 191 -8.45 0.77 15.43
CA GLN A 191 -9.64 -0.07 15.19
C GLN A 191 -9.40 -1.56 15.46
N VAL A 192 -8.31 -2.13 14.97
CA VAL A 192 -8.01 -3.57 15.12
C VAL A 192 -6.89 -3.83 16.11
N LYS A 193 -5.97 -2.90 16.24
CA LYS A 193 -4.84 -2.98 17.17
C LYS A 193 -4.51 -1.59 17.68
N LYS A 194 -4.34 -1.45 18.99
CA LYS A 194 -4.00 -0.17 19.60
C LYS A 194 -2.64 0.33 19.09
N PHE A 195 -2.63 1.53 18.53
CA PHE A 195 -1.42 2.25 18.18
C PHE A 195 -0.70 2.73 19.46
N SER A 196 0.60 2.61 19.49
CA SER A 196 1.44 3.11 20.58
C SER A 196 2.63 3.85 20.00
N PRO A 197 2.81 5.15 20.26
CA PRO A 197 3.94 5.92 19.74
C PRO A 197 5.29 5.21 20.00
N LYS A 198 5.55 4.77 21.23
CA LYS A 198 6.79 4.06 21.63
C LYS A 198 7.03 2.73 20.91
N LYS A 199 6.00 2.13 20.31
CA LYS A 199 6.13 0.83 19.61
C LYS A 199 6.01 0.95 18.11
N ASN A 200 5.41 2.04 17.62
CA ASN A 200 5.07 2.19 16.22
C ASN A 200 5.80 3.34 15.52
N ILE A 201 6.39 4.28 16.27
CA ILE A 201 7.19 5.37 15.71
C ILE A 201 8.67 5.02 15.83
N ILE A 202 9.43 5.20 14.73
CA ILE A 202 10.85 4.80 14.66
C ILE A 202 11.70 5.61 15.64
N GLU A 203 11.42 6.90 15.81
CA GLU A 203 12.21 7.84 16.57
C GLU A 203 11.83 7.89 18.07
N TYR A 204 10.86 7.12 18.53
CA TYR A 204 10.41 7.01 19.94
C TYR A 204 10.98 5.73 20.61
#